data_c9fc7fe1c035cb8717ffc18c82b9086a
#
_entry.id   c9fc7fe1c035cb8717ffc18c82b9086a
#
_cell.length_a   1.000
_cell.length_b   1.000
_cell.length_c   1.000
_cell.angle_alpha   90.00
_cell.angle_beta   90.00
_cell.angle_gamma   90.00
#
_symmetry.space_group_name_H-M   'P 1'
#
loop_
_entity.id
_entity.type
_entity.pdbx_description
1 polymer ?
#
loop_
_entity_poly.entity_id
_entity_poly.type
_entity_poly.pdbx_seq_one_letter_code
_entity_poly.pdbx_strand_id
1 'polypeptide(L)'
;ELSDTEGCCLVVTTGGTGPAKRDVTVEATLAGVEKLMPGFGELMRQVSLKAVPTAILSRQEAGIRGGTLIVNLPGQPKAIGECLDAVFPAIPYCIDLIGGPYLEADESVIKVFRPKQI
;
A
#
# COMPACT_ATOMS: atom_id res chain seq x y z
N GLU A 1 -2.87 -8.45 -14.13
CA GLU A 1 -2.28 -9.78 -14.36
C GLU A 1 -1.91 -10.47 -13.05
N LEU A 2 -1.13 -9.82 -12.17
CA LEU A 2 -0.76 -10.42 -10.89
C LEU A 2 -1.99 -10.77 -10.04
N SER A 3 -3.01 -9.92 -10.07
CA SER A 3 -4.24 -10.16 -9.36
C SER A 3 -5.08 -11.25 -10.04
N ASP A 4 -5.41 -11.05 -11.32
CA ASP A 4 -6.40 -11.87 -12.01
C ASP A 4 -5.85 -13.21 -12.44
N THR A 5 -4.60 -13.26 -12.91
CA THR A 5 -3.98 -14.46 -13.47
C THR A 5 -3.17 -15.22 -12.43
N GLU A 6 -2.35 -14.50 -11.67
CA GLU A 6 -1.45 -15.13 -10.70
C GLU A 6 -2.08 -15.34 -9.32
N GLY A 7 -3.19 -14.66 -9.03
CA GLY A 7 -3.90 -14.83 -7.76
C GLY A 7 -3.17 -14.27 -6.55
N CYS A 8 -2.33 -13.25 -6.73
CA CYS A 8 -1.62 -12.62 -5.63
C CYS A 8 -2.60 -11.95 -4.67
N CYS A 9 -2.41 -12.10 -3.36
CA CYS A 9 -3.23 -11.40 -2.37
C CYS A 9 -2.72 -10.00 -2.07
N LEU A 10 -1.45 -9.74 -2.37
CA LEU A 10 -0.81 -8.44 -2.16
C LEU A 10 0.12 -8.14 -3.32
N VAL A 11 -0.03 -6.97 -3.91
CA VAL A 11 0.87 -6.45 -4.93
C VAL A 11 1.40 -5.11 -4.44
N VAL A 12 2.71 -4.97 -4.39
CA VAL A 12 3.36 -3.73 -3.96
C VAL A 12 4.17 -3.20 -5.13
N THR A 13 3.94 -1.94 -5.47
CA THR A 13 4.72 -1.26 -6.51
C THR A 13 5.61 -0.20 -5.87
N THR A 14 6.72 0.13 -6.50
CA THR A 14 7.60 1.20 -6.06
C THR A 14 7.87 2.17 -7.21
N GLY A 15 7.85 3.48 -6.91
CA GLY A 15 8.13 4.51 -7.89
C GLY A 15 6.93 4.89 -8.76
N GLY A 16 7.13 5.89 -9.60
CA GLY A 16 6.10 6.38 -10.51
C GLY A 16 4.93 7.10 -9.84
N THR A 17 5.15 7.64 -8.64
CA THR A 17 4.08 8.24 -7.82
C THR A 17 4.14 9.76 -7.73
N GLY A 18 5.08 10.40 -8.41
CA GLY A 18 5.21 11.86 -8.40
C GLY A 18 4.34 12.54 -9.45
N PRO A 19 4.50 13.86 -9.63
CA PRO A 19 3.69 14.64 -10.57
C PRO A 19 4.26 14.73 -11.99
N ALA A 20 5.43 14.14 -12.25
CA ALA A 20 6.06 14.21 -13.57
C ALA A 20 5.24 13.42 -14.59
N LYS A 21 5.39 13.77 -15.88
CA LYS A 21 4.63 13.11 -16.95
C LYS A 21 4.89 11.61 -17.03
N ARG A 22 6.11 11.18 -16.67
CA ARG A 22 6.46 9.75 -16.66
C ARG A 22 5.89 8.99 -15.45
N ASP A 23 5.40 9.71 -14.44
CA ASP A 23 4.86 9.10 -13.22
C ASP A 23 3.42 8.68 -13.46
N VAL A 24 3.22 7.42 -13.83
CA VAL A 24 1.90 6.90 -14.22
C VAL A 24 1.45 5.71 -13.36
N THR A 25 2.22 5.33 -12.33
CA THR A 25 1.89 4.19 -11.49
C THR A 25 0.52 4.35 -10.82
N VAL A 26 0.23 5.54 -10.30
CA VAL A 26 -1.04 5.79 -9.61
C VAL A 26 -2.21 5.71 -10.59
N GLU A 27 -2.07 6.30 -11.77
CA GLU A 27 -3.11 6.22 -12.80
C GLU A 27 -3.39 4.78 -13.22
N ALA A 28 -2.33 3.99 -13.41
CA ALA A 28 -2.48 2.58 -13.77
C ALA A 28 -3.18 1.79 -12.65
N THR A 29 -2.84 2.07 -11.40
CA THR A 29 -3.48 1.44 -10.24
C THR A 29 -4.95 1.82 -10.16
N LEU A 30 -5.27 3.11 -10.26
CA LEU A 30 -6.65 3.59 -10.18
C LEU A 30 -7.52 3.02 -11.29
N ALA A 31 -6.95 2.82 -12.47
CA ALA A 31 -7.69 2.22 -13.59
C ALA A 31 -8.02 0.74 -13.33
N GLY A 32 -7.24 0.06 -12.50
CA GLY A 32 -7.38 -1.38 -12.26
C GLY A 32 -8.12 -1.76 -10.98
N VAL A 33 -8.28 -0.85 -10.02
CA VAL A 33 -8.89 -1.22 -8.74
C VAL A 33 -10.39 -0.97 -8.73
N GLU A 34 -11.08 -1.76 -7.93
CA GLU A 34 -12.54 -1.67 -7.74
C GLU A 34 -12.90 -0.83 -6.53
N LYS A 35 -12.03 -0.81 -5.53
CA LYS A 35 -12.21 0.00 -4.31
C LYS A 35 -10.92 0.73 -3.98
N LEU A 36 -11.01 2.03 -3.78
CA LEU A 36 -9.90 2.81 -3.26
C LEU A 36 -9.76 2.59 -1.76
N MET A 37 -8.50 2.56 -1.31
CA MET A 37 -8.17 2.50 0.12
C MET A 37 -7.34 3.73 0.46
N PRO A 38 -7.97 4.92 0.56
CA PRO A 38 -7.23 6.18 0.64
C PRO A 38 -6.43 6.35 1.93
N GLY A 39 -6.80 5.66 3.00
CA GLY A 39 -6.07 5.74 4.26
C GLY A 39 -4.61 5.36 4.14
N PHE A 40 -4.27 4.45 3.22
CA PHE A 40 -2.87 4.07 2.99
C PHE A 40 -2.04 5.26 2.50
N GLY A 41 -2.52 5.95 1.46
CA GLY A 41 -1.81 7.11 0.92
C GLY A 41 -1.75 8.25 1.92
N GLU A 42 -2.84 8.48 2.65
CA GLU A 42 -2.90 9.52 3.68
C GLU A 42 -1.83 9.31 4.74
N LEU A 43 -1.74 8.10 5.28
CA LEU A 43 -0.76 7.78 6.34
C LEU A 43 0.66 7.85 5.81
N MET A 44 0.91 7.30 4.62
CA MET A 44 2.26 7.34 4.02
C MET A 44 2.74 8.78 3.84
N ARG A 45 1.88 9.67 3.30
CA ARG A 45 2.23 11.08 3.12
C ARG A 45 2.44 11.78 4.46
N GLN A 46 1.61 11.48 5.45
CA GLN A 46 1.73 12.06 6.78
C GLN A 46 3.08 11.71 7.43
N VAL A 47 3.49 10.46 7.33
CA VAL A 47 4.78 10.01 7.87
C VAL A 47 5.94 10.66 7.11
N SER A 48 5.87 10.70 5.78
CA SER A 48 6.93 11.27 4.96
C SER A 48 7.08 12.78 5.15
N LEU A 49 5.98 13.48 5.45
CA LEU A 49 6.04 14.94 5.70
C LEU A 49 6.91 15.30 6.90
N LYS A 50 7.08 14.39 7.85
CA LYS A 50 7.97 14.62 9.00
C LYS A 50 9.42 14.73 8.56
N ALA A 51 9.79 14.10 7.46
CA ALA A 51 11.15 14.09 6.94
C ALA A 51 11.37 15.13 5.86
N VAL A 52 10.44 15.29 4.91
CA VAL A 52 10.60 16.19 3.76
C VAL A 52 9.28 16.89 3.41
N PRO A 53 9.32 18.22 3.18
CA PRO A 53 8.10 18.97 2.81
C PRO A 53 7.52 18.56 1.45
N THR A 54 8.35 18.06 0.54
CA THR A 54 7.92 17.67 -0.81
C THR A 54 7.11 16.39 -0.83
N ALA A 55 6.91 15.74 0.32
CA ALA A 55 6.04 14.56 0.41
C ALA A 55 4.60 14.86 -0.06
N ILE A 56 4.16 16.12 -0.02
CA ILE A 56 2.84 16.49 -0.54
C ILE A 56 2.70 16.29 -2.04
N LEU A 57 3.82 16.17 -2.77
CA LEU A 57 3.81 15.93 -4.22
C LEU A 57 3.66 14.43 -4.54
N SER A 58 3.76 13.58 -3.54
CA SER A 58 3.65 12.13 -3.72
C SER A 58 2.18 11.75 -3.76
N ARG A 59 1.80 10.97 -4.79
CA ARG A 59 0.39 10.65 -5.06
C ARG A 59 0.08 9.18 -4.84
N GLN A 60 0.96 8.45 -4.14
CA GLN A 60 0.76 7.02 -3.93
C GLN A 60 -0.59 6.71 -3.30
N GLU A 61 -1.19 5.63 -3.76
CA GLU A 61 -2.49 5.16 -3.30
C GLU A 61 -2.47 3.66 -3.07
N ALA A 62 -3.58 3.16 -2.60
CA ALA A 62 -3.82 1.73 -2.51
C ALA A 62 -5.25 1.45 -2.90
N GLY A 63 -5.49 0.23 -3.35
CA GLY A 63 -6.84 -0.18 -3.73
C GLY A 63 -6.97 -1.68 -3.77
N ILE A 64 -8.19 -2.13 -3.97
CA ILE A 64 -8.52 -3.55 -3.99
C ILE A 64 -9.06 -3.91 -5.37
N ARG A 65 -8.49 -4.99 -5.93
CA ARG A 65 -9.01 -5.61 -7.16
C ARG A 65 -9.28 -7.08 -6.86
N GLY A 66 -10.55 -7.46 -6.83
CA GLY A 66 -10.93 -8.83 -6.46
C GLY A 66 -10.40 -9.20 -5.09
N GLY A 67 -9.58 -10.24 -5.02
CA GLY A 67 -8.94 -10.70 -3.79
C GLY A 67 -7.53 -10.14 -3.56
N THR A 68 -7.17 -9.05 -4.22
CA THR A 68 -5.82 -8.48 -4.16
C THR A 68 -5.83 -7.07 -3.59
N LEU A 69 -4.99 -6.83 -2.58
CA LEU A 69 -4.66 -5.47 -2.14
C LEU A 69 -3.45 -5.00 -2.95
N ILE A 70 -3.58 -3.83 -3.58
CA ILE A 70 -2.50 -3.21 -4.35
C ILE A 70 -2.07 -1.95 -3.61
N VAL A 71 -0.78 -1.83 -3.29
CA VAL A 71 -0.22 -0.69 -2.56
C VAL A 71 0.91 -0.07 -3.37
N ASN A 72 0.81 1.23 -3.63
CA ASN A 72 1.90 1.97 -4.26
C ASN A 72 2.83 2.51 -3.18
N LEU A 73 4.14 2.30 -3.36
CA LEU A 73 5.16 2.88 -2.50
C LEU A 73 5.98 3.89 -3.29
N PRO A 74 6.56 4.90 -2.63
CA PRO A 74 7.45 5.85 -3.32
C PRO A 74 8.72 5.16 -3.83
N GLY A 75 9.46 5.85 -4.72
CA GLY A 75 10.65 5.25 -5.33
C GLY A 75 11.93 5.36 -4.52
N GLN A 76 12.02 6.32 -3.59
CA GLN A 76 13.23 6.52 -2.79
C GLN A 76 13.39 5.40 -1.76
N PRO A 77 14.55 4.72 -1.69
CA PRO A 77 14.70 3.56 -0.80
C PRO A 77 14.36 3.85 0.66
N LYS A 78 14.78 4.99 1.19
CA LYS A 78 14.48 5.36 2.58
C LYS A 78 12.98 5.55 2.78
N ALA A 79 12.32 6.18 1.84
CA ALA A 79 10.88 6.41 1.91
C ALA A 79 10.08 5.11 1.78
N ILE A 80 10.57 4.14 1.03
CA ILE A 80 9.93 2.83 0.92
C ILE A 80 9.82 2.19 2.31
N GLY A 81 10.92 2.14 3.04
CA GLY A 81 10.93 1.55 4.38
C GLY A 81 10.01 2.30 5.35
N GLU A 82 10.10 3.62 5.37
CA GLU A 82 9.27 4.45 6.24
C GLU A 82 7.77 4.27 5.96
N CYS A 83 7.40 4.29 4.68
CA CYS A 83 6.00 4.14 4.28
C CYS A 83 5.48 2.73 4.55
N LEU A 84 6.26 1.72 4.23
CA LEU A 84 5.85 0.34 4.44
C LEU A 84 5.69 0.03 5.93
N ASP A 85 6.62 0.50 6.76
CA ASP A 85 6.52 0.31 8.22
C ASP A 85 5.26 0.96 8.77
N ALA A 86 4.84 2.09 8.21
CA ALA A 86 3.65 2.80 8.67
C ALA A 86 2.36 2.05 8.34
N VAL A 87 2.25 1.48 7.14
CA VAL A 87 1.00 0.88 6.67
C VAL A 87 0.92 -0.63 6.86
N PHE A 88 2.06 -1.30 6.97
CA PHE A 88 2.10 -2.76 7.06
C PHE A 88 1.27 -3.31 8.22
N PRO A 89 1.22 -2.68 9.40
CA PRO A 89 0.41 -3.22 10.49
C PRO A 89 -1.06 -3.48 10.15
N ALA A 90 -1.62 -2.78 9.16
CA ALA A 90 -3.00 -2.96 8.74
C ALA A 90 -3.16 -3.95 7.56
N ILE A 91 -2.07 -4.34 6.90
CA ILE A 91 -2.14 -5.12 5.66
C ILE A 91 -2.70 -6.53 5.89
N PRO A 92 -2.22 -7.32 6.87
CA PRO A 92 -2.77 -8.67 7.04
C PRO A 92 -4.26 -8.69 7.34
N TYR A 93 -4.74 -7.76 8.16
CA TYR A 93 -6.18 -7.68 8.44
C TYR A 93 -6.99 -7.26 7.21
N CYS A 94 -6.47 -6.34 6.41
CA CYS A 94 -7.10 -5.97 5.14
C CYS A 94 -7.24 -7.19 4.23
N ILE A 95 -6.20 -8.00 4.15
CA ILE A 95 -6.21 -9.23 3.35
C ILE A 95 -7.22 -10.23 3.89
N ASP A 96 -7.35 -10.35 5.23
CA ASP A 96 -8.42 -11.16 5.83
C ASP A 96 -9.80 -10.71 5.34
N LEU A 97 -10.05 -9.40 5.33
CA LEU A 97 -11.35 -8.85 4.98
C LEU A 97 -11.74 -9.07 3.52
N ILE A 98 -10.76 -9.18 2.64
CA ILE A 98 -11.02 -9.45 1.22
C ILE A 98 -10.95 -10.94 0.87
N GLY A 99 -10.89 -11.80 1.88
CA GLY A 99 -10.96 -13.24 1.69
C GLY A 99 -9.64 -13.90 1.35
N GLY A 100 -8.51 -13.22 1.57
CA GLY A 100 -7.19 -13.78 1.33
C GLY A 100 -6.69 -14.69 2.45
N PRO A 101 -5.47 -15.20 2.32
CA PRO A 101 -4.91 -16.09 3.32
C PRO A 101 -4.60 -15.37 4.62
N TYR A 102 -4.60 -16.12 5.72
CA TYR A 102 -4.24 -15.59 7.02
C TYR A 102 -2.72 -15.41 7.07
N LEU A 103 -2.27 -14.15 7.04
CA LEU A 103 -0.85 -13.82 7.06
C LEU A 103 -0.42 -13.46 8.48
N GLU A 104 0.71 -14.00 8.89
CA GLU A 104 1.34 -13.68 10.16
C GLU A 104 2.63 -12.92 9.90
N ALA A 105 2.99 -12.02 10.81
CA ALA A 105 4.24 -11.28 10.74
C ALA A 105 5.17 -11.75 11.86
N ASP A 106 6.47 -11.65 11.60
CA ASP A 106 7.48 -11.83 12.64
C ASP A 106 7.47 -10.59 13.53
N GLU A 107 6.96 -10.72 14.74
CA GLU A 107 6.80 -9.59 15.66
C GLU A 107 8.15 -8.97 16.09
N SER A 108 9.25 -9.67 15.90
CA SER A 108 10.57 -9.09 16.12
C SER A 108 10.95 -8.08 15.03
N VAL A 109 10.28 -8.14 13.87
CA VAL A 109 10.50 -7.24 12.74
C VAL A 109 9.43 -6.16 12.70
N ILE A 110 8.16 -6.56 12.71
CA ILE A 110 7.04 -5.63 12.67
C ILE A 110 5.81 -6.27 13.31
N LYS A 111 5.06 -5.47 14.05
CA LYS A 111 3.80 -5.92 14.65
C LYS A 111 2.65 -5.59 13.74
N VAL A 112 1.74 -6.53 13.59
CA VAL A 112 0.49 -6.32 12.87
C VAL A 112 -0.66 -6.26 13.87
N PHE A 113 -1.74 -5.61 13.46
CA PHE A 113 -2.91 -5.43 14.31
C PHE A 113 -4.11 -6.12 13.70
N ARG A 114 -4.83 -6.88 14.51
CA ARG A 114 -6.15 -7.40 14.18
C ARG A 114 -7.11 -7.08 15.32
N PRO A 115 -8.28 -6.50 15.01
CA PRO A 115 -9.28 -6.26 16.06
C PRO A 115 -9.71 -7.58 16.69
N LYS A 116 -10.04 -7.53 17.98
CA LYS A 116 -10.63 -8.70 18.62
C LYS A 116 -12.01 -8.94 18.03
N GLN A 117 -12.28 -10.20 17.72
CA GLN A 117 -13.61 -10.62 17.33
C GLN A 117 -14.44 -10.87 18.57
N ILE A 118 -15.67 -10.41 18.52
CA ILE A 118 -16.64 -10.56 19.61
C ILE A 118 -17.60 -11.68 19.27
#